data_d7824920bd7c5304d85ef41459bc6b17
#
_entry.id   d7824920bd7c5304d85ef41459bc6b17
#
_cell.length_a   1.000
_cell.length_b   1.000
_cell.length_c   1.000
_cell.angle_alpha   90.00
_cell.angle_beta   90.00
_cell.angle_gamma   90.00
#
_symmetry.space_group_name_H-M   'P 1'
#
loop_
_entity.id
_entity.type
_entity.pdbx_description
1 polymer ?
#
loop_
_entity_poly.entity_id
_entity_poly.type
_entity_poly.pdbx_seq_one_letter_code
_entity_poly.pdbx_strand_id
1 'polypeptide(L)'
;LNNLKWCNDNLGHAAGDEYIELAGKVIKDIFGRHGSCYRIGGDEFCTVIRQKERRFNLERHVRQLREREKKIKRENKHMGYDFNIACGYAEFDGRLDSDFEDTRSRADKNMYDSKKMLKCRLLS
;
A
#
# COMPACT_ATOMS: atom_id res chain seq x y z
N LEU A 1 -3.59 -4.64 1.17
CA LEU A 1 -2.55 -5.66 1.13
C LEU A 1 -2.95 -6.78 0.17
N ASN A 2 -2.00 -7.27 -0.61
CA ASN A 2 -2.28 -8.36 -1.53
C ASN A 2 -2.41 -9.70 -0.79
N ASN A 3 -3.46 -10.43 -1.12
CA ASN A 3 -3.69 -11.79 -0.63
C ASN A 3 -3.86 -11.91 0.89
N LEU A 4 -4.33 -10.86 1.56
CA LEU A 4 -4.60 -10.92 3.01
C LEU A 4 -5.66 -11.99 3.33
N LYS A 5 -6.71 -12.10 2.52
CA LYS A 5 -7.73 -13.13 2.72
C LYS A 5 -7.14 -14.54 2.63
N TRP A 6 -6.29 -14.77 1.64
CA TRP A 6 -5.58 -16.05 1.51
C TRP A 6 -4.74 -16.34 2.77
N CYS A 7 -4.03 -15.33 3.26
CA CYS A 7 -3.21 -15.44 4.46
C CYS A 7 -4.06 -15.83 5.68
N ASN A 8 -5.19 -15.15 5.91
CA ASN A 8 -6.11 -15.48 6.99
C ASN A 8 -6.67 -16.88 6.86
N ASP A 9 -7.11 -17.26 5.67
CA ASP A 9 -7.78 -18.55 5.43
C ASP A 9 -6.82 -19.74 5.53
N ASN A 10 -5.57 -19.58 5.13
CA ASN A 10 -4.58 -20.66 5.07
C ASN A 10 -3.60 -20.68 6.24
N LEU A 11 -3.27 -19.54 6.81
CA LEU A 11 -2.27 -19.39 7.89
C LEU A 11 -2.89 -18.93 9.22
N GLY A 12 -4.17 -18.56 9.23
CA GLY A 12 -4.90 -18.10 10.40
C GLY A 12 -4.85 -16.59 10.59
N HIS A 13 -5.75 -16.08 11.44
CA HIS A 13 -5.88 -14.63 11.68
C HIS A 13 -4.67 -14.02 12.37
N ALA A 14 -3.91 -14.79 13.15
CA ALA A 14 -2.68 -14.31 13.77
C ALA A 14 -1.64 -13.90 12.71
N ALA A 15 -1.49 -14.71 11.64
CA ALA A 15 -0.61 -14.38 10.52
C ALA A 15 -1.12 -13.17 9.73
N GLY A 16 -2.43 -13.06 9.54
CA GLY A 16 -3.05 -11.91 8.90
C GLY A 16 -2.82 -10.62 9.68
N ASP A 17 -2.97 -10.68 11.00
CA ASP A 17 -2.72 -9.54 11.89
C ASP A 17 -1.24 -9.11 11.84
N GLU A 18 -0.32 -10.07 11.84
CA GLU A 18 1.11 -9.79 11.67
C GLU A 18 1.39 -9.08 10.34
N TYR A 19 0.77 -9.54 9.26
CA TYR A 19 0.87 -8.92 7.94
C TYR A 19 0.40 -7.46 7.98
N ILE A 20 -0.77 -7.20 8.58
CA ILE A 20 -1.33 -5.85 8.71
C ILE A 20 -0.40 -4.96 9.54
N GLU A 21 0.07 -5.41 10.69
CA GLU A 21 0.96 -4.65 11.56
C GLU A 21 2.28 -4.30 10.87
N LEU A 22 2.87 -5.26 10.18
CA LEU A 22 4.12 -5.07 9.46
C LEU A 22 3.95 -4.08 8.32
N ALA A 23 2.87 -4.19 7.55
CA ALA A 23 2.56 -3.25 6.47
C ALA A 23 2.35 -1.83 7.01
N GLY A 24 1.60 -1.68 8.08
CA GLY A 24 1.37 -0.39 8.73
C GLY A 24 2.66 0.25 9.20
N LYS A 25 3.56 -0.52 9.79
CA LYS A 25 4.88 -0.05 10.23
C LYS A 25 5.73 0.44 9.05
N VAL A 26 5.79 -0.33 7.99
CA VAL A 26 6.55 0.03 6.78
C VAL A 26 6.01 1.32 6.16
N ILE A 27 4.71 1.44 6.01
CA ILE A 27 4.06 2.63 5.46
C ILE A 27 4.35 3.86 6.33
N LYS A 28 4.25 3.73 7.63
CA LYS A 28 4.55 4.81 8.58
C LYS A 28 6.02 5.21 8.54
N ASP A 29 6.93 4.26 8.46
CA ASP A 29 8.37 4.53 8.39
C ASP A 29 8.74 5.32 7.14
N ILE A 30 8.11 5.01 6.00
CA ILE A 30 8.42 5.63 4.72
C ILE A 30 7.70 6.97 4.54
N PHE A 31 6.40 7.03 4.86
CA PHE A 31 5.53 8.17 4.55
C PHE A 31 5.17 9.03 5.76
N GLY A 32 5.37 8.56 6.98
CA GLY A 32 4.87 9.22 8.18
C GLY A 32 5.46 10.60 8.46
N ARG A 33 6.63 10.90 7.93
CA ARG A 33 7.26 12.24 8.03
C ARG A 33 6.62 13.27 7.11
N HIS A 34 5.98 12.80 6.05
CA HIS A 34 5.46 13.65 4.98
C HIS A 34 3.95 13.81 5.03
N GLY A 35 3.25 12.98 5.78
CA GLY A 35 1.82 13.00 5.85
C GLY A 35 1.24 12.15 6.95
N SER A 36 -0.07 12.02 6.95
CA SER A 36 -0.81 11.21 7.91
C SER A 36 -1.19 9.87 7.30
N CYS A 37 -0.91 8.79 8.01
CA CYS A 37 -1.18 7.44 7.56
C CYS A 37 -2.36 6.85 8.33
N TYR A 38 -3.30 6.25 7.63
CA TYR A 38 -4.54 5.70 8.20
C TYR A 38 -4.80 4.30 7.67
N ARG A 39 -5.32 3.44 8.53
CA ARG A 39 -5.93 2.20 8.09
C ARG A 39 -7.42 2.44 7.89
N ILE A 40 -7.93 2.26 6.67
CA ILE A 40 -9.32 2.57 6.32
C ILE A 40 -10.18 1.34 6.09
N GLY A 41 -9.60 0.18 5.99
CA GLY A 41 -10.30 -1.10 5.81
C GLY A 41 -9.46 -2.23 6.31
N GLY A 42 -9.95 -3.46 6.17
CA GLY A 42 -9.23 -4.66 6.62
C GLY A 42 -7.83 -4.76 6.06
N ASP A 43 -7.69 -4.53 4.76
CA ASP A 43 -6.45 -4.65 4.01
C ASP A 43 -6.01 -3.36 3.32
N GLU A 44 -6.63 -2.23 3.65
CA GLU A 44 -6.38 -0.95 3.00
C GLU A 44 -5.79 0.10 3.95
N PHE A 45 -4.77 0.79 3.45
CA PHE A 45 -4.15 1.93 4.10
C PHE A 45 -4.23 3.14 3.18
N CYS A 46 -4.34 4.31 3.78
CA CYS A 46 -4.36 5.58 3.06
C CYS A 46 -3.34 6.51 3.70
N THR A 47 -2.52 7.15 2.88
CA THR A 47 -1.62 8.20 3.33
C THR A 47 -2.00 9.50 2.63
N VAL A 48 -2.21 10.54 3.43
CA VAL A 48 -2.55 11.87 2.94
C VAL A 48 -1.34 12.77 3.09
N ILE A 49 -0.85 13.28 1.97
CA ILE A 49 0.32 14.16 1.92
C ILE A 49 -0.12 15.52 1.41
N ARG A 50 0.28 16.58 2.13
CA ARG A 50 -0.07 17.95 1.76
C ARG A 50 0.69 18.38 0.50
N GLN A 51 0.02 19.05 -0.42
CA GLN A 51 0.62 19.57 -1.66
C GLN A 51 1.79 20.55 -1.41
N LYS A 52 1.83 21.16 -0.23
CA LYS A 52 2.91 22.10 0.16
C LYS A 52 4.24 21.41 0.51
N GLU A 53 4.27 20.10 0.55
CA GLU A 53 5.47 19.33 0.84
C GLU A 53 6.36 19.29 -0.41
N ARG A 54 7.17 20.34 -0.60
CA ARG A 54 8.01 20.50 -1.81
C ARG A 54 9.13 19.48 -1.95
N ARG A 55 9.51 18.82 -0.85
CA ARG A 55 10.61 17.85 -0.83
C ARG A 55 10.14 16.41 -1.01
N PHE A 56 8.85 16.21 -1.08
CA PHE A 56 8.29 14.88 -1.25
C PHE A 56 8.37 14.44 -2.71
N ASN A 57 9.00 13.31 -2.94
CA ASN A 57 9.06 12.66 -4.25
C ASN A 57 8.37 11.31 -4.15
N LEU A 58 7.18 11.20 -4.73
CA LEU A 58 6.35 10.00 -4.64
C LEU A 58 7.05 8.77 -5.23
N GLU A 59 7.64 8.91 -6.41
CA GLU A 59 8.32 7.79 -7.10
C GLU A 59 9.46 7.23 -6.26
N ARG A 60 10.23 8.09 -5.64
CA ARG A 60 11.31 7.70 -4.74
C ARG A 60 10.79 6.93 -3.54
N HIS A 61 9.70 7.37 -2.93
CA HIS A 61 9.10 6.74 -1.77
C HIS A 61 8.46 5.40 -2.11
N VAL A 62 7.81 5.29 -3.25
CA VAL A 62 7.29 4.01 -3.74
C VAL A 62 8.44 3.03 -4.01
N ARG A 63 9.55 3.51 -4.53
CA ARG A 63 10.75 2.70 -4.73
C ARG A 63 11.31 2.18 -3.41
N GLN A 64 11.36 3.03 -2.38
CA GLN A 64 11.73 2.63 -1.02
C GLN A 64 10.79 1.55 -0.48
N LEU A 65 9.50 1.67 -0.72
CA LEU A 65 8.52 0.66 -0.34
C LEU A 65 8.83 -0.70 -1.00
N ARG A 66 9.12 -0.70 -2.29
CA ARG A 66 9.47 -1.94 -3.03
C ARG A 66 10.75 -2.58 -2.51
N GLU A 67 11.77 -1.78 -2.22
CA GLU A 67 13.00 -2.26 -1.62
C GLU A 67 12.78 -2.86 -0.23
N ARG A 68 11.92 -2.23 0.57
CA ARG A 68 11.57 -2.70 1.90
C ARG A 68 10.82 -4.05 1.86
N GLU A 69 9.92 -4.21 0.89
CA GLU A 69 9.23 -5.48 0.66
C GLU A 69 10.21 -6.61 0.36
N LYS A 70 11.17 -6.36 -0.52
CA LYS A 70 12.20 -7.34 -0.89
C LYS A 70 13.07 -7.71 0.32
N LYS A 71 13.44 -6.73 1.12
CA LYS A 71 14.24 -6.96 2.33
C LYS A 71 13.50 -7.83 3.34
N ILE A 72 12.22 -7.54 3.58
CA ILE A 72 11.37 -8.30 4.48
C ILE A 72 11.25 -9.75 4.01
N LYS A 73 11.03 -9.97 2.74
CA LYS A 73 10.96 -11.32 2.16
C LYS A 73 12.26 -12.11 2.33
N ARG A 74 13.42 -11.46 2.14
CA ARG A 74 14.72 -12.09 2.31
C ARG A 74 15.01 -12.47 3.76
N GLU A 75 14.65 -11.59 4.70
CA GLU A 75 14.92 -11.78 6.12
C GLU A 75 13.93 -12.74 6.79
N ASN A 76 12.76 -12.96 6.15
CA ASN A 76 11.67 -13.75 6.72
C ASN A 76 11.19 -14.84 5.74
N LYS A 77 12.10 -15.65 5.22
CA LYS A 77 11.79 -16.71 4.25
C LYS A 77 10.79 -17.76 4.77
N HIS A 78 10.66 -17.87 6.07
CA HIS A 78 9.72 -18.79 6.75
C HIS A 78 8.32 -18.22 6.91
N MET A 79 8.08 -16.98 6.47
CA MET A 79 6.84 -16.23 6.66
C MET A 79 5.68 -16.87 5.92
N GLY A 80 5.56 -17.81 5.29
CA GLY A 80 4.44 -18.53 4.71
C GLY A 80 3.47 -17.72 3.82
N TYR A 81 3.60 -16.38 3.78
CA TYR A 81 2.81 -15.51 2.91
C TYR A 81 3.71 -14.51 2.18
N ASP A 82 3.21 -14.02 1.03
CA ASP A 82 3.94 -13.04 0.22
C ASP A 82 3.63 -11.62 0.72
N PHE A 83 4.61 -10.98 1.34
CA PHE A 83 4.49 -9.60 1.80
C PHE A 83 4.49 -8.67 0.59
N ASN A 84 3.33 -8.16 0.22
CA ASN A 84 3.15 -7.34 -0.97
C ASN A 84 2.08 -6.28 -0.76
N ILE A 85 2.41 -5.02 -1.07
CA ILE A 85 1.52 -3.87 -0.93
C ILE A 85 1.27 -3.28 -2.33
N ALA A 86 0.04 -3.38 -2.81
CA ALA A 86 -0.35 -2.68 -4.03
C ALA A 86 -0.58 -1.22 -3.73
N CYS A 87 -0.07 -0.34 -4.59
CA CYS A 87 -0.17 1.10 -4.43
C CYS A 87 -0.90 1.74 -5.59
N GLY A 88 -1.75 2.70 -5.28
CA GLY A 88 -2.32 3.63 -6.23
C GLY A 88 -2.27 5.02 -5.63
N TYR A 89 -2.18 6.03 -6.46
CA TYR A 89 -2.15 7.41 -5.99
C TYR A 89 -2.91 8.33 -6.93
N ALA A 90 -3.35 9.45 -6.40
CA ALA A 90 -3.94 10.53 -7.14
C ALA A 90 -3.66 11.85 -6.41
N GLU A 91 -3.47 12.92 -7.18
CA GLU A 91 -3.40 14.28 -6.63
C GLU A 91 -4.79 14.90 -6.64
N PHE A 92 -5.09 15.68 -5.60
CA PHE A 92 -6.33 16.45 -5.59
C PHE A 92 -6.35 17.41 -6.79
N ASP A 93 -7.40 17.32 -7.59
CA ASP A 93 -7.63 18.19 -8.75
C ASP A 93 -9.03 18.81 -8.61
N GLY A 94 -9.09 20.11 -8.37
CA GLY A 94 -10.36 20.82 -8.21
C GLY A 94 -11.27 20.79 -9.42
N ARG A 95 -10.77 20.37 -10.59
CA ARG A 95 -11.59 20.19 -11.80
C ARG A 95 -12.32 18.86 -11.81
N LEU A 96 -11.72 17.83 -11.19
CA LEU A 96 -12.23 16.46 -11.17
C LEU A 96 -12.85 16.10 -9.83
N ASP A 97 -12.36 16.68 -8.75
CA ASP A 97 -12.67 16.27 -7.39
C ASP A 97 -13.46 17.37 -6.67
N SER A 98 -14.63 17.03 -6.14
CA SER A 98 -15.42 17.93 -5.30
C SER A 98 -14.90 17.96 -3.87
N ASP A 99 -14.31 16.84 -3.41
CA ASP A 99 -13.81 16.67 -2.07
C ASP A 99 -12.67 15.64 -2.02
N PHE A 100 -12.17 15.39 -0.81
CA PHE A 100 -11.13 14.38 -0.58
C PHE A 100 -11.56 12.97 -1.02
N GLU A 101 -12.82 12.62 -0.85
CA GLU A 101 -13.34 11.29 -1.16
C GLU A 101 -13.23 10.98 -2.66
N ASP A 102 -13.44 11.98 -3.52
CA ASP A 102 -13.26 11.82 -4.97
C ASP A 102 -11.80 11.52 -5.31
N THR A 103 -10.87 12.22 -4.67
CA THR A 103 -9.43 11.97 -4.86
C THR A 103 -9.05 10.57 -4.40
N ARG A 104 -9.54 10.15 -3.25
CA ARG A 104 -9.31 8.81 -2.69
C ARG A 104 -9.85 7.74 -3.63
N SER A 105 -11.02 7.93 -4.19
CA SER A 105 -11.63 6.99 -5.13
C SER A 105 -10.80 6.81 -6.40
N ARG A 106 -10.22 7.90 -6.92
CA ARG A 106 -9.32 7.82 -8.08
C ARG A 106 -8.04 7.04 -7.74
N ALA A 107 -7.47 7.28 -6.55
CA ALA A 107 -6.30 6.55 -6.10
C ALA A 107 -6.60 5.06 -5.94
N ASP A 108 -7.76 4.72 -5.39
CA ASP A 108 -8.21 3.35 -5.21
C ASP A 108 -8.37 2.62 -6.56
N LYS A 109 -8.94 3.28 -7.54
CA LYS A 109 -9.06 2.75 -8.89
C LYS A 109 -7.69 2.47 -9.51
N ASN A 110 -6.75 3.41 -9.35
CA ASN A 110 -5.38 3.25 -9.85
C ASN A 110 -4.68 2.07 -9.19
N MET A 111 -4.89 1.86 -7.90
CA MET A 111 -4.38 0.71 -7.17
C MET A 111 -4.98 -0.60 -7.70
N TYR A 112 -6.28 -0.63 -7.93
CA TYR A 112 -6.97 -1.81 -8.47
C TYR A 112 -6.44 -2.20 -9.84
N ASP A 113 -6.24 -1.24 -10.73
CA ASP A 113 -5.66 -1.46 -12.05
C ASP A 113 -4.23 -2.02 -11.93
N SER A 114 -3.45 -1.54 -10.98
CA SER A 114 -2.12 -2.07 -10.67
C SER A 114 -2.17 -3.54 -10.22
N LYS A 115 -3.13 -3.91 -9.39
CA LYS A 115 -3.33 -5.32 -8.96
C LYS A 115 -3.67 -6.23 -10.14
N LYS A 116 -4.52 -5.77 -11.06
CA LYS A 116 -4.85 -6.51 -12.27
C LYS A 116 -3.63 -6.76 -13.15
N MET A 117 -2.81 -5.73 -13.36
CA MET A 117 -1.58 -5.85 -14.13
C MET A 117 -0.62 -6.86 -13.52
N LEU A 118 -0.49 -6.87 -12.21
CA LEU A 118 0.35 -7.84 -11.51
C LEU A 118 -0.13 -9.27 -11.72
N LYS A 119 -1.45 -9.51 -11.64
CA LYS A 119 -2.03 -10.82 -11.92
C LYS A 119 -1.78 -11.28 -13.36
N CYS A 120 -1.92 -10.38 -14.32
CA CYS A 120 -1.64 -10.68 -15.72
C CYS A 120 -0.19 -11.08 -15.95
N ARG A 121 0.75 -10.43 -15.28
CA ARG A 121 2.17 -10.78 -15.34
C ARG A 121 2.49 -12.15 -14.75
N LEU A 122 1.78 -12.53 -13.69
CA LEU A 122 1.97 -13.84 -13.07
C LEU A 122 1.40 -14.99 -13.90
N LEU A 123 0.42 -14.72 -14.75
CA LEU A 123 -0.21 -15.71 -15.63
C LEU A 123 0.49 -15.84 -17.00
N SER A 124 1.25 -14.85 -17.38
CA SER A 124 2.01 -14.87 -18.63
C SER A 124 3.43 -15.40 -18.43
#